data_b48c100a30393aa2dac4e94bca8d6640
#
_entry.id   b48c100a30393aa2dac4e94bca8d6640
#
_cell.length_a   1.000
_cell.length_b   1.000
_cell.length_c   1.000
_cell.angle_alpha   90.00
_cell.angle_beta   90.00
_cell.angle_gamma   90.00
#
_symmetry.space_group_name_H-M   'P 1'
#
loop_
_entity.id
_entity.type
_entity.pdbx_description
1 polymer ?
#
loop_
_entity_poly.entity_id
_entity_poly.type
_entity_poly.pdbx_seq_one_letter_code
_entity_poly.pdbx_strand_id
1 'polypeptide(L)'
;TEDAVVYDVGSGTGSIAVECATCSPGIRVYAIEQKATAQQLLRRNLEKFHLANVIPVDGKAPDILESLEPPTHVFIGGSSGCLADILHVIWEKNPRTRVVVNAISLETVAQITELAAGKMQTEIIQVQVSRAKTVGTYHLMQAENPVYICVLTMA
;
A
#
# COMPACT_ATOMS: atom_id res chain seq x y z
N THR A 1 -8.76 -11.19 9.56
CA THR A 1 -9.87 -12.17 9.32
C THR A 1 -9.39 -13.17 8.29
N GLU A 2 -9.79 -14.44 8.45
CA GLU A 2 -9.32 -15.56 7.59
C GLU A 2 -9.69 -15.39 6.11
N ASP A 3 -10.73 -14.61 5.79
CA ASP A 3 -11.25 -14.39 4.43
C ASP A 3 -11.10 -12.93 3.95
N ALA A 4 -10.01 -12.27 4.30
CA ALA A 4 -9.81 -10.89 3.92
C ALA A 4 -9.51 -10.76 2.41
N VAL A 5 -10.10 -9.71 1.80
CA VAL A 5 -9.75 -9.24 0.46
C VAL A 5 -8.86 -8.01 0.61
N VAL A 6 -7.63 -8.12 0.13
CA VAL A 6 -6.62 -7.08 0.28
C VAL A 6 -6.25 -6.51 -1.09
N TYR A 7 -6.22 -5.18 -1.20
CA TYR A 7 -5.61 -4.52 -2.35
C TYR A 7 -4.24 -3.97 -1.94
N ASP A 8 -3.23 -4.26 -2.75
CA ASP A 8 -1.91 -3.63 -2.67
C ASP A 8 -1.75 -2.71 -3.89
N VAL A 9 -2.06 -1.42 -3.70
CA VAL A 9 -2.09 -0.42 -4.77
C VAL A 9 -0.70 0.20 -4.93
N GLY A 10 -0.13 0.08 -6.13
CA GLY A 10 1.26 0.42 -6.40
C GLY A 10 2.18 -0.63 -5.80
N SER A 11 1.88 -1.91 -6.03
CA SER A 11 2.54 -3.04 -5.36
C SER A 11 4.03 -3.15 -5.66
N GLY A 12 4.51 -2.55 -6.74
CA GLY A 12 5.92 -2.58 -7.12
C GLY A 12 6.43 -4.02 -7.26
N THR A 13 7.39 -4.41 -6.44
CA THR A 13 7.92 -5.78 -6.40
C THR A 13 7.06 -6.76 -5.61
N GLY A 14 5.96 -6.31 -5.02
CA GLY A 14 4.99 -7.12 -4.29
C GLY A 14 5.36 -7.46 -2.86
N SER A 15 6.24 -6.69 -2.22
CA SER A 15 6.67 -6.99 -0.84
C SER A 15 5.50 -7.03 0.13
N ILE A 16 4.59 -6.05 0.06
CA ILE A 16 3.41 -5.99 0.92
C ILE A 16 2.43 -7.11 0.55
N ALA A 17 2.20 -7.34 -0.74
CA ALA A 17 1.34 -8.43 -1.20
C ALA A 17 1.80 -9.79 -0.68
N VAL A 18 3.11 -10.06 -0.74
CA VAL A 18 3.72 -11.30 -0.21
C VAL A 18 3.50 -11.42 1.28
N GLU A 19 3.80 -10.38 2.07
CA GLU A 19 3.62 -10.39 3.53
C GLU A 19 2.14 -10.58 3.90
N CYS A 20 1.22 -9.89 3.24
CA CYS A 20 -0.22 -10.08 3.49
C CYS A 20 -0.67 -11.52 3.19
N ALA A 21 -0.22 -12.09 2.07
CA ALA A 21 -0.61 -13.42 1.64
C ALA A 21 -0.08 -14.52 2.56
N THR A 22 1.07 -14.30 3.19
CA THR A 22 1.66 -15.25 4.15
C THR A 22 0.96 -15.26 5.51
N CYS A 23 0.16 -14.21 5.84
CA CYS A 23 -0.57 -14.15 7.10
C CYS A 23 -1.64 -15.24 7.23
N SER A 24 -2.31 -15.60 6.12
CA SER A 24 -3.34 -16.66 6.09
C SER A 24 -3.58 -17.13 4.66
N PRO A 25 -3.74 -18.43 4.42
CA PRO A 25 -4.06 -18.95 3.09
C PRO A 25 -5.45 -18.55 2.58
N GLY A 26 -6.37 -18.14 3.45
CA GLY A 26 -7.71 -17.64 3.08
C GLY A 26 -7.73 -16.19 2.61
N ILE A 27 -6.65 -15.43 2.83
CA ILE A 27 -6.55 -14.04 2.34
C ILE A 27 -6.35 -14.05 0.82
N ARG A 28 -7.14 -13.23 0.11
CA ARG A 28 -6.90 -12.93 -1.32
C ARG A 28 -6.27 -11.55 -1.45
N VAL A 29 -5.14 -11.47 -2.15
CA VAL A 29 -4.41 -10.22 -2.36
C VAL A 29 -4.40 -9.85 -3.84
N TYR A 30 -4.96 -8.70 -4.18
CA TYR A 30 -4.84 -8.12 -5.52
C TYR A 30 -3.65 -7.16 -5.53
N ALA A 31 -2.57 -7.57 -6.18
CA ALA A 31 -1.35 -6.78 -6.32
C ALA A 31 -1.41 -5.94 -7.59
N ILE A 32 -1.75 -4.66 -7.45
CA ILE A 32 -2.06 -3.74 -8.54
C ILE A 32 -0.82 -2.92 -8.87
N GLU A 33 -0.33 -3.04 -10.10
CA GLU A 33 0.85 -2.33 -10.57
C GLU A 33 0.72 -2.01 -12.06
N GLN A 34 1.07 -0.78 -12.46
CA GLN A 34 0.98 -0.33 -13.85
C GLN A 34 2.28 -0.53 -14.64
N LYS A 35 3.44 -0.64 -13.96
CA LYS A 35 4.75 -0.76 -14.60
C LYS A 35 5.07 -2.21 -14.93
N ALA A 36 5.19 -2.54 -16.21
CA ALA A 36 5.50 -3.90 -16.68
C ALA A 36 6.77 -4.50 -16.06
N THR A 37 7.80 -3.68 -15.84
CA THR A 37 9.06 -4.14 -15.21
C THR A 37 8.86 -4.55 -13.75
N ALA A 38 8.06 -3.80 -13.00
CA ALA A 38 7.74 -4.11 -11.61
C ALA A 38 6.86 -5.37 -11.52
N GLN A 39 5.91 -5.53 -12.43
CA GLN A 39 5.07 -6.72 -12.52
C GLN A 39 5.86 -8.00 -12.82
N GLN A 40 6.88 -7.93 -13.66
CA GLN A 40 7.75 -9.08 -13.89
C GLN A 40 8.47 -9.52 -12.60
N LEU A 41 8.93 -8.56 -11.79
CA LEU A 41 9.54 -8.85 -10.49
C LEU A 41 8.53 -9.40 -9.49
N LEU A 42 7.33 -8.82 -9.45
CA LEU A 42 6.21 -9.34 -8.64
C LEU A 42 5.95 -10.82 -8.95
N ARG A 43 5.73 -11.18 -10.23
CA ARG A 43 5.46 -12.56 -10.64
C ARG A 43 6.58 -13.52 -10.22
N ARG A 44 7.86 -13.14 -10.40
CA ARG A 44 9.01 -13.93 -9.94
C ARG A 44 9.02 -14.11 -8.42
N ASN A 45 8.66 -13.09 -7.67
CA ASN A 45 8.58 -13.18 -6.22
C ASN A 45 7.44 -14.14 -5.79
N LEU A 46 6.27 -14.06 -6.44
CA LEU A 46 5.15 -14.96 -6.16
C LEU A 46 5.51 -16.43 -6.42
N GLU A 47 6.20 -16.72 -7.53
CA GLU A 47 6.72 -18.05 -7.84
C GLU A 47 7.71 -18.54 -6.78
N LYS A 48 8.66 -17.66 -6.38
CA LYS A 48 9.67 -17.97 -5.37
C LYS A 48 9.07 -18.31 -4.00
N PHE A 49 8.01 -17.61 -3.60
CA PHE A 49 7.35 -17.82 -2.31
C PHE A 49 6.16 -18.82 -2.39
N HIS A 50 5.89 -19.38 -3.57
CA HIS A 50 4.80 -20.34 -3.81
C HIS A 50 3.42 -19.83 -3.36
N LEU A 51 3.13 -18.56 -3.62
CA LEU A 51 1.89 -17.90 -3.21
C LEU A 51 0.83 -18.00 -4.31
N ALA A 52 -0.20 -18.81 -4.06
CA ALA A 52 -1.35 -18.98 -4.94
C ALA A 52 -2.50 -17.99 -4.66
N ASN A 53 -2.46 -17.32 -3.52
CA ASN A 53 -3.49 -16.40 -3.04
C ASN A 53 -3.19 -14.92 -3.34
N VAL A 54 -2.17 -14.63 -4.15
CA VAL A 54 -1.89 -13.31 -4.71
C VAL A 54 -2.24 -13.28 -6.18
N ILE A 55 -3.05 -12.32 -6.57
CA ILE A 55 -3.52 -12.11 -7.95
C ILE A 55 -2.85 -10.84 -8.48
N PRO A 56 -1.86 -10.97 -9.39
CA PRO A 56 -1.28 -9.81 -10.05
C PRO A 56 -2.31 -9.13 -10.97
N VAL A 57 -2.47 -7.83 -10.82
CA VAL A 57 -3.40 -7.01 -11.62
C VAL A 57 -2.61 -5.96 -12.37
N ASP A 58 -2.66 -6.06 -13.70
CA ASP A 58 -2.00 -5.14 -14.61
C ASP A 58 -2.91 -3.93 -14.84
N GLY A 59 -2.55 -2.78 -14.30
CA GLY A 59 -3.35 -1.58 -14.50
C GLY A 59 -3.05 -0.46 -13.51
N LYS A 60 -3.72 0.65 -13.74
CA LYS A 60 -3.61 1.85 -12.90
C LYS A 60 -4.87 2.03 -12.06
N ALA A 61 -4.69 2.28 -10.77
CA ALA A 61 -5.78 2.74 -9.91
C ALA A 61 -6.06 4.24 -10.18
N PRO A 62 -7.33 4.69 -10.12
CA PRO A 62 -8.50 3.93 -9.66
C PRO A 62 -9.15 3.01 -10.71
N ASP A 63 -8.88 3.19 -12.01
CA ASP A 63 -9.64 2.61 -13.13
C ASP A 63 -9.84 1.09 -13.00
N ILE A 64 -8.78 0.36 -12.66
CA ILE A 64 -8.84 -1.10 -12.57
C ILE A 64 -9.61 -1.58 -11.34
N LEU A 65 -9.75 -0.75 -10.30
CA LEU A 65 -10.39 -1.14 -9.04
C LEU A 65 -11.88 -1.46 -9.21
N GLU A 66 -12.55 -0.82 -10.19
CA GLU A 66 -13.96 -1.01 -10.47
C GLU A 66 -14.32 -2.49 -10.74
N SER A 67 -13.44 -3.20 -11.44
CA SER A 67 -13.65 -4.60 -11.85
C SER A 67 -13.38 -5.62 -10.75
N LEU A 68 -12.73 -5.22 -9.65
CA LEU A 68 -12.33 -6.14 -8.58
C LEU A 68 -13.45 -6.32 -7.56
N GLU A 69 -13.43 -7.42 -6.79
CA GLU A 69 -14.36 -7.62 -5.68
C GLU A 69 -14.14 -6.61 -4.54
N PRO A 70 -15.16 -6.26 -3.73
CA PRO A 70 -15.00 -5.26 -2.68
C PRO A 70 -13.90 -5.61 -1.67
N PRO A 71 -12.95 -4.70 -1.38
CA PRO A 71 -11.86 -4.96 -0.46
C PRO A 71 -12.31 -4.84 1.01
N THR A 72 -11.65 -5.58 1.89
CA THR A 72 -11.73 -5.38 3.34
C THR A 72 -10.58 -4.54 3.87
N HIS A 73 -9.42 -4.64 3.23
CA HIS A 73 -8.20 -3.92 3.57
C HIS A 73 -7.54 -3.42 2.28
N VAL A 74 -6.97 -2.24 2.34
CA VAL A 74 -6.21 -1.67 1.22
C VAL A 74 -4.91 -1.07 1.74
N PHE A 75 -3.81 -1.42 1.09
CA PHE A 75 -2.55 -0.73 1.23
C PHE A 75 -2.29 0.12 -0.01
N ILE A 76 -1.89 1.38 0.17
CA ILE A 76 -1.53 2.29 -0.91
C ILE A 76 -0.06 2.68 -0.74
N GLY A 77 0.81 2.04 -1.52
CA GLY A 77 2.24 2.33 -1.59
C GLY A 77 2.59 3.41 -2.62
N GLY A 78 1.68 3.66 -3.56
CA GLY A 78 1.81 4.70 -4.58
C GLY A 78 0.48 4.98 -5.26
N SER A 79 0.03 6.24 -5.23
CA SER A 79 -1.25 6.67 -5.79
C SER A 79 -1.12 7.34 -7.17
N SER A 80 0.10 7.64 -7.61
CA SER A 80 0.36 8.38 -8.87
C SER A 80 -0.47 9.68 -8.99
N GLY A 81 -0.71 10.36 -7.87
CA GLY A 81 -1.48 11.61 -7.80
C GLY A 81 -3.02 11.43 -7.71
N CYS A 82 -3.53 10.19 -7.74
CA CYS A 82 -4.97 9.90 -7.77
C CYS A 82 -5.50 9.43 -6.40
N LEU A 83 -4.89 9.85 -5.28
CA LEU A 83 -5.24 9.33 -3.95
C LEU A 83 -6.73 9.53 -3.61
N ALA A 84 -7.29 10.72 -3.88
CA ALA A 84 -8.69 11.01 -3.58
C ALA A 84 -9.66 10.09 -4.34
N ASP A 85 -9.41 9.89 -5.64
CA ASP A 85 -10.25 9.05 -6.50
C ASP A 85 -10.13 7.57 -6.09
N ILE A 86 -8.93 7.12 -5.74
CA ILE A 86 -8.70 5.76 -5.23
C ILE A 86 -9.50 5.53 -3.96
N LEU A 87 -9.43 6.45 -2.99
CA LEU A 87 -10.17 6.35 -1.73
C LEU A 87 -11.68 6.37 -1.97
N HIS A 88 -12.15 7.20 -2.88
CA HIS A 88 -13.57 7.27 -3.26
C HIS A 88 -14.08 5.91 -3.75
N VAL A 89 -13.43 5.32 -4.76
CA VAL A 89 -13.80 4.01 -5.30
C VAL A 89 -13.77 2.91 -4.24
N ILE A 90 -12.73 2.90 -3.38
CA ILE A 90 -12.60 1.90 -2.31
C ILE A 90 -13.81 1.94 -1.38
N TRP A 91 -14.19 3.12 -0.88
CA TRP A 91 -15.29 3.24 0.09
C TRP A 91 -16.68 3.20 -0.53
N GLU A 92 -16.83 3.49 -1.82
CA GLU A 92 -18.06 3.15 -2.55
C GLU A 92 -18.28 1.64 -2.62
N LYS A 93 -17.22 0.87 -2.85
CA LYS A 93 -17.29 -0.61 -2.87
C LYS A 93 -17.52 -1.22 -1.50
N ASN A 94 -16.85 -0.72 -0.47
CA ASN A 94 -17.03 -1.17 0.91
C ASN A 94 -16.67 -0.06 1.92
N PRO A 95 -17.67 0.60 2.52
CA PRO A 95 -17.43 1.67 3.51
C PRO A 95 -16.68 1.22 4.77
N ARG A 96 -16.62 -0.08 5.05
CA ARG A 96 -15.88 -0.63 6.22
C ARG A 96 -14.42 -0.94 5.92
N THR A 97 -13.94 -0.66 4.74
CA THR A 97 -12.56 -0.93 4.36
C THR A 97 -11.59 -0.13 5.23
N ARG A 98 -10.61 -0.84 5.81
CA ARG A 98 -9.47 -0.22 6.46
C ARG A 98 -8.40 0.08 5.40
N VAL A 99 -8.01 1.34 5.29
CA VAL A 99 -6.99 1.78 4.32
C VAL A 99 -5.72 2.19 5.05
N VAL A 100 -4.57 1.73 4.56
CA VAL A 100 -3.24 2.15 5.02
C VAL A 100 -2.52 2.81 3.85
N VAL A 101 -2.06 4.03 4.06
CA VAL A 101 -1.32 4.80 3.05
C VAL A 101 0.10 5.04 3.53
N ASN A 102 1.10 4.66 2.74
CA ASN A 102 2.47 5.09 2.95
C ASN A 102 2.70 6.42 2.22
N ALA A 103 3.03 7.47 2.97
CA ALA A 103 3.36 8.78 2.44
C ALA A 103 4.81 9.15 2.78
N ILE A 104 5.56 9.58 1.78
CA ILE A 104 6.96 10.04 1.92
C ILE A 104 7.10 11.55 1.67
N SER A 105 6.05 12.21 1.19
CA SER A 105 6.02 13.64 0.96
C SER A 105 5.03 14.33 1.89
N LEU A 106 5.32 15.57 2.24
CA LEU A 106 4.45 16.40 3.07
C LEU A 106 3.14 16.73 2.35
N GLU A 107 3.17 16.84 1.03
CA GLU A 107 1.99 17.09 0.20
C GLU A 107 0.99 15.93 0.30
N THR A 108 1.47 14.70 0.28
CA THR A 108 0.61 13.53 0.46
C THR A 108 0.01 13.48 1.87
N VAL A 109 0.80 13.80 2.90
CA VAL A 109 0.31 13.88 4.29
C VAL A 109 -0.74 14.97 4.44
N ALA A 110 -0.51 16.16 3.86
CA ALA A 110 -1.47 17.27 3.87
C ALA A 110 -2.77 16.87 3.16
N GLN A 111 -2.67 16.26 1.98
CA GLN A 111 -3.84 15.76 1.25
C GLN A 111 -4.65 14.73 2.06
N ILE A 112 -3.97 13.77 2.72
CA ILE A 112 -4.63 12.80 3.59
C ILE A 112 -5.37 13.51 4.74
N THR A 113 -4.72 14.47 5.40
CA THR A 113 -5.29 15.21 6.52
C THR A 113 -6.53 15.99 6.10
N GLU A 114 -6.48 16.64 4.92
CA GLU A 114 -7.60 17.38 4.35
C GLU A 114 -8.78 16.46 4.00
N LEU A 115 -8.51 15.34 3.31
CA LEU A 115 -9.54 14.36 2.93
C LEU A 115 -10.21 13.71 4.16
N ALA A 116 -9.45 13.51 5.23
CA ALA A 116 -9.94 12.86 6.44
C ALA A 116 -10.78 13.79 7.33
N ALA A 117 -10.65 15.11 7.17
CA ALA A 117 -11.25 16.09 8.06
C ALA A 117 -12.78 15.92 8.19
N GLY A 118 -13.24 15.55 9.39
CA GLY A 118 -14.65 15.41 9.75
C GLY A 118 -15.37 14.18 9.12
N LYS A 119 -14.65 13.30 8.41
CA LYS A 119 -15.24 12.16 7.71
C LYS A 119 -14.60 10.82 8.07
N MET A 120 -13.39 10.82 8.58
CA MET A 120 -12.59 9.61 8.81
C MET A 120 -11.95 9.64 10.19
N GLN A 121 -11.79 8.44 10.76
CA GLN A 121 -10.85 8.22 11.84
C GLN A 121 -9.46 8.02 11.24
N THR A 122 -8.48 8.72 11.78
CA THR A 122 -7.13 8.73 11.22
C THR A 122 -6.09 8.51 12.30
N GLU A 123 -5.19 7.56 12.07
CA GLU A 123 -3.97 7.37 12.86
C GLU A 123 -2.77 7.63 11.96
N ILE A 124 -1.83 8.47 12.39
CA ILE A 124 -0.62 8.80 11.63
C ILE A 124 0.59 8.46 12.47
N ILE A 125 1.43 7.57 11.94
CA ILE A 125 2.69 7.14 12.55
C ILE A 125 3.83 7.60 11.65
N GLN A 126 4.84 8.26 12.22
CA GLN A 126 6.09 8.57 11.50
C GLN A 126 7.15 7.55 11.88
N VAL A 127 7.79 6.98 10.86
CA VAL A 127 8.95 6.10 11.02
C VAL A 127 10.16 6.76 10.37
N GLN A 128 11.24 6.90 11.16
CA GLN A 128 12.52 7.42 10.66
C GLN A 128 13.62 6.41 10.94
N VAL A 129 14.40 6.11 9.92
CA VAL A 129 15.53 5.18 9.99
C VAL A 129 16.83 5.92 9.71
N SER A 130 17.84 5.67 10.51
CA SER A 130 19.21 6.12 10.25
C SER A 130 20.15 4.93 10.26
N ARG A 131 21.10 4.92 9.35
CA ARG A 131 22.09 3.86 9.21
C ARG A 131 23.48 4.42 9.40
N ALA A 132 24.36 3.67 10.09
CA ALA A 132 25.75 4.02 10.18
C ALA A 132 26.43 3.76 8.83
N LYS A 133 27.16 4.77 8.31
CA LYS A 133 27.97 4.69 7.11
C LYS A 133 29.43 4.99 7.45
N THR A 134 30.33 4.13 7.03
CA THR A 134 31.77 4.33 7.21
C THR A 134 32.26 5.42 6.25
N VAL A 135 32.96 6.43 6.79
CA VAL A 135 33.60 7.50 6.05
C VAL A 135 35.04 7.63 6.59
N GLY A 136 36.01 7.08 5.86
CA GLY A 136 37.37 6.95 6.34
C GLY A 136 37.44 6.04 7.58
N THR A 137 37.91 6.57 8.72
CA THR A 137 37.99 5.85 10.01
C THR A 137 36.79 6.10 10.91
N TYR A 138 35.79 6.89 10.48
CA TYR A 138 34.63 7.28 11.28
C TYR A 138 33.37 6.58 10.80
N HIS A 139 32.38 6.49 11.71
CA HIS A 139 31.03 6.05 11.40
C HIS A 139 30.07 7.23 11.58
N LEU A 140 29.48 7.68 10.48
CA LEU A 140 28.47 8.77 10.48
C LEU A 140 27.08 8.19 10.32
N MET A 141 26.10 8.74 11.03
CA MET A 141 24.70 8.39 10.86
C MET A 141 24.13 9.10 9.64
N GLN A 142 23.64 8.33 8.69
CA GLN A 142 22.90 8.82 7.53
C GLN A 142 21.41 8.53 7.72
N ALA A 143 20.59 9.58 7.75
CA ALA A 143 19.15 9.46 7.86
C ALA A 143 18.54 9.13 6.49
N GLU A 144 17.59 8.21 6.48
CA GLU A 144 16.66 7.98 5.37
C GLU A 144 15.53 9.02 5.44
N ASN A 145 14.79 9.19 4.34
CA ASN A 145 13.57 10.01 4.39
C ASN A 145 12.57 9.39 5.36
N PRO A 146 11.90 10.19 6.20
CA PRO A 146 10.83 9.66 7.04
C PRO A 146 9.68 9.13 6.18
N VAL A 147 9.05 8.07 6.65
CA VAL A 147 7.83 7.50 6.06
C VAL A 147 6.69 7.75 7.04
N TYR A 148 5.58 8.26 6.54
CA TYR A 148 4.34 8.41 7.30
C TYR A 148 3.40 7.27 6.92
N ILE A 149 3.00 6.50 7.92
CA ILE A 149 2.01 5.43 7.80
C ILE A 149 0.69 6.00 8.29
N CYS A 150 -0.24 6.21 7.37
CA CYS A 150 -1.55 6.78 7.68
C CYS A 150 -2.61 5.69 7.58
N VAL A 151 -3.29 5.42 8.70
CA VAL A 151 -4.39 4.46 8.76
C VAL A 151 -5.70 5.24 8.74
N LEU A 152 -6.59 4.88 7.82
CA LEU A 152 -7.85 5.56 7.56
C LEU A 152 -9.00 4.57 7.65
N THR A 153 -10.07 4.96 8.35
CA THR A 153 -11.37 4.26 8.35
C THR A 153 -12.48 5.30 8.29
N MET A 154 -13.58 4.99 7.63
CA MET A 154 -14.76 5.85 7.68
C MET A 154 -15.29 5.94 9.10
N ALA A 155 -15.77 7.15 9.51
CA ALA A 155 -16.29 7.41 10.86
C ALA A 155 -17.64 6.74 11.11
#